data_4554f467a802ebc836a560df4c08845d
#
_entry.id   4554f467a802ebc836a560df4c08845d
#
_cell.length_a   1.000
_cell.length_b   1.000
_cell.length_c   1.000
_cell.angle_alpha   90.00
_cell.angle_beta   90.00
_cell.angle_gamma   90.00
#
_symmetry.space_group_name_H-M   'P 1'
#
loop_
_entity.id
_entity.type
_entity.pdbx_description
1 polymer ?
#
loop_
_entity_poly.entity_id
_entity_poly.type
_entity_poly.pdbx_seq_one_letter_code
_entity_poly.pdbx_strand_id
1 'polypeptide(L)'
;MPVSVPDLTISTITMRTPLLISPLLLSLFIASGTMAADAVQADKAPAAATSAPAVSATRQLQALAERYYDQQAEFEPISSTYNGDKRYDDKLPMTLDPAVRARQTGILKDIQQSLQQIARTELSAADQINYDCLAYDVGAALKMSVFDDRLMPVNQMDSIPVELAHFASGQSAQPLNTVTDYDIFLRRLEQLPKWLELATASMHEGMKKGIVLPKALVVSMLPQFDELAKASLKRHPYYEPIRHFPAGFSAADKQRLTQAYQRAIAQQILPSLKQFDTFLRKEYLPAARNSTGWSALPGGDAWYHAWVADQTTTSLTPEQIHEIGLKEVARIQSEYARLGPLLGYSGKPEALPAWMEKQTRYKPFKTEKEVLDAYRAIDTQVRKKLPELFGRMPKAALDIRPEPEISRKTASDHYSPPAIDGSRPGVFWAVINNPADYATTGMKTLFLHEGQPGHHFHLATLQELDIPKFRKVDSNNAYTEGWALYAETLGKDMGLWDNDPASYYGHLSDEMLRATRLVVDTGMHAKGWTREQGIRYLQDTLGYSEAVSQQCIERYMAWPGQALGYKIGSLKIQELRRKAVSELGSSFSLRAFHDAILSDGTLPLSLLEAKMLKWIQDQKQQHS
;
A
#
# COMPACT_ATOMS: atom_id res chain seq x y z
N MET A 1 14.32 13.08 32.35
CA MET A 1 14.51 13.57 30.97
C MET A 1 13.88 12.54 30.08
N PRO A 2 12.91 12.86 29.22
CA PRO A 2 12.33 11.87 28.33
C PRO A 2 13.36 11.52 27.26
N VAL A 3 13.68 10.24 27.14
CA VAL A 3 14.52 9.67 26.09
C VAL A 3 13.71 9.75 24.79
N SER A 4 14.25 10.44 23.79
CA SER A 4 13.67 10.46 22.45
C SER A 4 13.71 9.05 21.86
N VAL A 5 12.58 8.55 21.47
CA VAL A 5 12.40 7.24 20.84
C VAL A 5 12.66 7.42 19.34
N PRO A 6 13.45 6.58 18.69
CA PRO A 6 13.50 6.55 17.23
C PRO A 6 12.16 6.07 16.69
N ASP A 7 11.49 6.93 15.94
CA ASP A 7 10.24 6.61 15.26
C ASP A 7 10.49 5.54 14.19
N LEU A 8 9.79 4.42 14.35
CA LEU A 8 9.81 3.33 13.41
C LEU A 8 8.88 3.60 12.24
N THR A 9 9.47 3.48 11.12
CA THR A 9 8.98 3.65 9.78
C THR A 9 7.70 2.90 9.46
N ILE A 10 6.69 3.64 9.05
CA ILE A 10 5.43 3.10 8.54
C ILE A 10 5.29 3.53 7.09
N SER A 11 5.68 2.64 6.16
CA SER A 11 5.32 2.81 4.75
C SER A 11 3.80 2.82 4.63
N THR A 12 3.24 3.96 4.28
CA THR A 12 1.81 4.10 3.96
C THR A 12 1.59 3.57 2.55
N ILE A 13 1.41 2.26 2.43
CA ILE A 13 0.75 1.69 1.26
C ILE A 13 -0.72 1.60 1.63
N THR A 14 -1.53 2.40 0.96
CA THR A 14 -2.98 2.41 1.11
C THR A 14 -3.53 1.01 0.85
N MET A 15 -4.18 0.43 1.85
CA MET A 15 -4.94 -0.79 1.67
C MET A 15 -6.10 -0.56 0.74
N ARG A 16 -6.31 -1.50 -0.14
CA ARG A 16 -7.52 -1.62 -0.94
C ARG A 16 -8.70 -2.05 -0.09
N THR A 17 -9.74 -1.27 -0.12
CA THR A 17 -11.10 -1.75 0.10
C THR A 17 -11.75 -1.88 -1.28
N PRO A 18 -12.38 -2.99 -1.62
CA PRO A 18 -13.02 -3.14 -2.93
C PRO A 18 -14.35 -2.39 -3.02
N LEU A 19 -14.58 -1.49 -3.86
CA LEU A 19 -15.36 -1.25 -5.05
C LEU A 19 -16.79 -0.76 -5.14
N LEU A 20 -17.24 -0.07 -6.17
CA LEU A 20 -18.34 -0.35 -7.10
C LEU A 20 -19.15 0.79 -7.70
N ILE A 21 -19.70 0.65 -8.76
CA ILE A 21 -20.30 1.13 -9.98
C ILE A 21 -21.64 1.80 -9.96
N SER A 22 -21.96 2.58 -10.97
CA SER A 22 -23.26 2.68 -11.62
C SER A 22 -23.41 3.27 -13.01
N PRO A 23 -24.60 3.12 -13.64
CA PRO A 23 -24.65 2.96 -15.07
C PRO A 23 -24.89 4.26 -15.85
N LEU A 24 -24.49 4.20 -17.13
CA LEU A 24 -24.78 5.14 -18.19
C LEU A 24 -26.27 5.31 -18.41
N LEU A 25 -26.71 6.57 -18.54
CA LEU A 25 -27.91 6.96 -19.28
C LEU A 25 -27.52 7.28 -20.71
N LEU A 26 -28.00 6.44 -21.62
CA LEU A 26 -27.91 6.62 -23.07
C LEU A 26 -28.99 7.63 -23.50
N SER A 27 -28.59 8.83 -23.90
CA SER A 27 -29.51 9.78 -24.55
C SER A 27 -29.57 9.49 -26.04
N LEU A 28 -30.70 8.96 -26.47
CA LEU A 28 -31.07 8.91 -27.89
C LEU A 28 -31.40 10.31 -28.39
N PHE A 29 -30.68 10.78 -29.40
CA PHE A 29 -31.16 11.85 -30.28
C PHE A 29 -31.96 11.23 -31.41
N ILE A 30 -33.25 11.49 -31.44
CA ILE A 30 -34.13 11.23 -32.59
C ILE A 30 -34.10 12.48 -33.46
N ALA A 31 -33.58 12.35 -34.66
CA ALA A 31 -33.80 13.35 -35.72
C ALA A 31 -34.83 12.79 -36.69
N SER A 32 -35.98 13.48 -36.72
CA SER A 32 -37.07 13.22 -37.68
C SER A 32 -36.77 13.89 -39.01
N GLY A 33 -36.83 13.13 -40.07
CA GLY A 33 -36.81 13.66 -41.43
C GLY A 33 -37.71 12.78 -42.33
N THR A 34 -38.78 13.34 -42.82
CA THR A 34 -39.85 12.72 -43.60
C THR A 34 -39.63 12.78 -45.12
N MET A 35 -40.21 11.77 -45.81
CA MET A 35 -40.68 11.71 -47.21
C MET A 35 -39.63 11.45 -48.29
N ALA A 36 -39.77 10.55 -49.25
CA ALA A 36 -40.91 10.10 -50.04
C ALA A 36 -40.65 8.74 -50.71
N ALA A 37 -41.71 8.07 -51.05
CA ALA A 37 -41.71 6.79 -51.76
C ALA A 37 -41.39 6.94 -53.25
N ASP A 38 -40.69 5.93 -53.80
CA ASP A 38 -41.03 5.38 -55.13
C ASP A 38 -40.51 3.93 -55.24
N ALA A 39 -41.34 3.09 -55.78
CA ALA A 39 -41.17 1.65 -55.92
C ALA A 39 -40.53 1.29 -57.26
N VAL A 40 -39.49 0.47 -57.22
CA VAL A 40 -39.13 -0.41 -58.35
C VAL A 40 -38.66 -1.77 -57.81
N GLN A 41 -39.40 -2.79 -58.19
CA GLN A 41 -39.12 -4.18 -57.94
C GLN A 41 -37.91 -4.66 -58.81
N ALA A 42 -36.94 -5.29 -58.20
CA ALA A 42 -36.02 -6.19 -58.87
C ALA A 42 -35.48 -7.26 -57.91
N ASP A 43 -35.79 -8.47 -58.20
CA ASP A 43 -35.29 -9.71 -57.61
C ASP A 43 -33.75 -9.71 -57.49
N LYS A 44 -33.23 -9.87 -56.27
CA LYS A 44 -31.88 -10.38 -56.05
C LYS A 44 -31.87 -11.22 -54.78
N ALA A 45 -31.26 -12.41 -54.91
CA ALA A 45 -31.01 -13.37 -53.86
C ALA A 45 -30.42 -12.76 -52.59
N PRO A 46 -30.68 -13.35 -51.38
CA PRO A 46 -30.16 -12.80 -50.11
C PRO A 46 -28.64 -12.90 -50.12
N ALA A 47 -27.98 -11.75 -50.15
CA ALA A 47 -26.57 -11.63 -49.81
C ALA A 47 -26.35 -12.18 -48.41
N ALA A 48 -25.48 -13.16 -48.25
CA ALA A 48 -25.03 -13.64 -46.94
C ALA A 48 -24.63 -12.44 -46.09
N ALA A 49 -25.28 -12.29 -44.96
CA ALA A 49 -24.90 -11.30 -43.97
C ALA A 49 -23.44 -11.60 -43.59
N THR A 50 -22.52 -10.77 -44.04
CA THR A 50 -21.14 -10.78 -43.54
C THR A 50 -21.19 -10.43 -42.07
N SER A 51 -21.12 -11.44 -41.22
CA SER A 51 -20.92 -11.24 -39.78
C SER A 51 -19.69 -10.35 -39.61
N ALA A 52 -19.83 -9.25 -38.86
CA ALA A 52 -18.69 -8.43 -38.48
C ALA A 52 -17.58 -9.35 -37.94
N PRO A 53 -16.30 -9.15 -38.29
CA PRO A 53 -15.23 -10.00 -37.81
C PRO A 53 -15.27 -10.06 -36.30
N ALA A 54 -15.26 -11.27 -35.72
CA ALA A 54 -15.26 -11.48 -34.27
C ALA A 54 -14.11 -10.68 -33.67
N VAL A 55 -14.41 -9.91 -32.62
CA VAL A 55 -13.40 -9.13 -31.92
C VAL A 55 -12.40 -10.10 -31.31
N SER A 56 -11.09 -9.94 -31.59
CA SER A 56 -10.06 -10.85 -31.08
C SER A 56 -10.05 -10.89 -29.53
N ALA A 57 -9.66 -12.06 -28.97
CA ALA A 57 -9.55 -12.26 -27.52
C ALA A 57 -8.70 -11.16 -26.84
N THR A 58 -7.59 -10.76 -27.45
CA THR A 58 -6.74 -9.64 -26.97
C THR A 58 -7.52 -8.33 -26.86
N ARG A 59 -8.31 -7.95 -27.87
CA ARG A 59 -9.11 -6.72 -27.81
C ARG A 59 -10.23 -6.80 -26.78
N GLN A 60 -10.83 -7.97 -26.59
CA GLN A 60 -11.83 -8.20 -25.55
C GLN A 60 -11.21 -8.03 -24.16
N LEU A 61 -10.03 -8.60 -23.92
CA LEU A 61 -9.29 -8.46 -22.68
C LEU A 61 -8.90 -7.01 -22.41
N GLN A 62 -8.36 -6.31 -23.40
CA GLN A 62 -7.98 -4.89 -23.26
C GLN A 62 -9.19 -4.02 -22.88
N ALA A 63 -10.30 -4.17 -23.58
CA ALA A 63 -11.54 -3.42 -23.26
C ALA A 63 -12.07 -3.77 -21.86
N LEU A 64 -11.97 -5.03 -21.45
CA LEU A 64 -12.39 -5.46 -20.11
C LEU A 64 -11.47 -4.90 -19.02
N ALA A 65 -10.16 -4.88 -19.24
CA ALA A 65 -9.17 -4.34 -18.31
C ALA A 65 -9.32 -2.82 -18.14
N GLU A 66 -9.57 -2.06 -19.21
CA GLU A 66 -9.87 -0.62 -19.14
C GLU A 66 -11.18 -0.38 -18.39
N ARG A 67 -12.24 -1.15 -18.68
CA ARG A 67 -13.50 -1.08 -17.95
C ARG A 67 -13.31 -1.34 -16.45
N TYR A 68 -12.53 -2.36 -16.10
CA TYR A 68 -12.20 -2.67 -14.71
C TYR A 68 -11.48 -1.51 -14.03
N TYR A 69 -10.43 -0.96 -14.66
CA TYR A 69 -9.71 0.21 -14.15
C TYR A 69 -10.62 1.42 -13.92
N ASP A 70 -11.43 1.78 -14.92
CA ASP A 70 -12.32 2.93 -14.83
C ASP A 70 -13.35 2.78 -13.71
N GLN A 71 -13.84 1.56 -13.56
CA GLN A 71 -14.81 1.23 -12.53
C GLN A 71 -14.18 1.28 -11.13
N GLN A 72 -12.95 0.78 -10.97
CA GLN A 72 -12.21 0.87 -9.73
C GLN A 72 -11.96 2.34 -9.35
N ALA A 73 -11.53 3.15 -10.30
CA ALA A 73 -11.21 4.56 -10.07
C ALA A 73 -12.39 5.37 -9.50
N GLU A 74 -13.63 5.07 -9.93
CA GLU A 74 -14.84 5.73 -9.41
C GLU A 74 -15.05 5.44 -7.92
N PHE A 75 -14.72 4.24 -7.44
CA PHE A 75 -15.01 3.80 -6.06
C PHE A 75 -13.90 4.07 -5.07
N GLU A 76 -12.68 4.21 -5.62
CA GLU A 76 -11.48 4.50 -4.87
C GLU A 76 -10.95 5.91 -5.22
N PRO A 77 -11.78 6.97 -5.04
CA PRO A 77 -11.42 8.31 -5.48
C PRO A 77 -10.18 8.85 -4.75
N ILE A 78 -9.90 8.38 -3.54
CA ILE A 78 -8.68 8.72 -2.80
C ILE A 78 -7.46 8.08 -3.48
N SER A 79 -7.52 6.78 -3.73
CA SER A 79 -6.45 6.04 -4.42
C SER A 79 -6.25 6.57 -5.86
N SER A 80 -7.35 6.92 -6.55
CA SER A 80 -7.29 7.55 -7.88
C SER A 80 -6.51 8.86 -7.86
N THR A 81 -6.75 9.71 -6.87
CA THR A 81 -5.98 10.96 -6.69
C THR A 81 -4.49 10.67 -6.48
N TYR A 82 -4.13 9.69 -5.63
CA TYR A 82 -2.73 9.28 -5.43
C TYR A 82 -2.07 8.74 -6.70
N ASN A 83 -2.83 8.05 -7.54
CA ASN A 83 -2.38 7.53 -8.84
C ASN A 83 -2.34 8.59 -9.95
N GLY A 84 -2.74 9.83 -9.66
CA GLY A 84 -2.77 10.94 -10.62
C GLY A 84 -3.99 10.97 -11.53
N ASP A 85 -5.00 10.12 -11.28
CA ASP A 85 -6.28 10.13 -12.00
C ASP A 85 -7.23 11.17 -11.40
N LYS A 86 -7.27 12.35 -12.02
CA LYS A 86 -7.99 13.52 -11.51
C LYS A 86 -9.51 13.48 -11.69
N ARG A 87 -10.05 12.45 -12.35
CA ARG A 87 -11.49 12.36 -12.69
C ARG A 87 -12.39 12.40 -11.45
N TYR A 88 -11.86 11.96 -10.31
CA TYR A 88 -12.61 11.82 -9.06
C TYR A 88 -12.04 12.64 -7.90
N ASP A 89 -11.23 13.66 -8.19
CA ASP A 89 -10.61 14.52 -7.16
C ASP A 89 -11.64 15.33 -6.34
N ASP A 90 -12.89 15.38 -6.78
CA ASP A 90 -14.02 16.00 -6.08
C ASP A 90 -14.88 14.99 -5.30
N LYS A 91 -14.54 13.70 -5.24
CA LYS A 91 -15.37 12.64 -4.65
C LYS A 91 -14.76 12.04 -3.38
N LEU A 92 -15.65 11.50 -2.53
CA LEU A 92 -15.31 10.59 -1.44
C LEU A 92 -15.82 9.17 -1.73
N PRO A 93 -15.18 8.13 -1.16
CA PRO A 93 -15.69 6.77 -1.28
C PRO A 93 -16.98 6.63 -0.46
N MET A 94 -18.10 6.37 -1.14
CA MET A 94 -19.42 6.18 -0.50
C MET A 94 -19.76 4.69 -0.31
N THR A 95 -18.76 3.82 -0.24
CA THR A 95 -18.90 2.36 -0.11
C THR A 95 -19.47 1.91 1.23
N LEU A 96 -19.63 2.83 2.18
CA LEU A 96 -20.36 2.60 3.44
C LEU A 96 -21.87 2.47 3.22
N ASP A 97 -22.42 2.98 2.11
CA ASP A 97 -23.82 2.79 1.73
C ASP A 97 -24.02 1.36 1.20
N PRO A 98 -24.94 0.57 1.81
CA PRO A 98 -25.22 -0.80 1.38
C PRO A 98 -25.62 -0.93 -0.09
N ALA A 99 -26.34 0.05 -0.65
CA ALA A 99 -26.76 0.03 -2.05
C ALA A 99 -25.57 0.25 -2.99
N VAL A 100 -24.66 1.14 -2.63
CA VAL A 100 -23.40 1.34 -3.33
C VAL A 100 -22.59 0.05 -3.27
N ARG A 101 -22.46 -0.60 -2.13
CA ARG A 101 -21.73 -1.85 -1.96
C ARG A 101 -22.32 -3.01 -2.75
N ALA A 102 -23.65 -3.16 -2.78
CA ALA A 102 -24.32 -4.20 -3.57
C ALA A 102 -24.07 -4.02 -5.07
N ARG A 103 -24.12 -2.81 -5.56
CA ARG A 103 -23.77 -2.43 -6.92
C ARG A 103 -22.33 -2.86 -7.24
N GLN A 104 -21.45 -2.76 -6.32
CA GLN A 104 -20.07 -3.20 -6.33
C GLN A 104 -19.91 -4.68 -6.58
N THR A 105 -20.44 -5.46 -5.74
CA THR A 105 -20.39 -6.89 -5.90
C THR A 105 -20.99 -7.32 -7.25
N GLY A 106 -22.05 -6.62 -7.71
CA GLY A 106 -22.67 -6.87 -9.02
C GLY A 106 -21.69 -6.79 -10.18
N ILE A 107 -20.87 -5.77 -10.19
CA ILE A 107 -19.94 -5.56 -11.32
C ILE A 107 -18.70 -6.41 -11.23
N LEU A 108 -18.16 -6.69 -10.02
CA LEU A 108 -17.13 -7.71 -9.94
C LEU A 108 -17.61 -9.03 -10.56
N LYS A 109 -18.86 -9.42 -10.30
CA LYS A 109 -19.49 -10.60 -10.92
C LYS A 109 -19.59 -10.45 -12.43
N ASP A 110 -19.99 -9.28 -12.92
CA ASP A 110 -20.06 -9.00 -14.37
C ASP A 110 -18.69 -9.05 -15.05
N ILE A 111 -17.66 -8.48 -14.40
CA ILE A 111 -16.27 -8.56 -14.88
C ILE A 111 -15.81 -10.02 -14.90
N GLN A 112 -16.03 -10.76 -13.82
CA GLN A 112 -15.68 -12.18 -13.73
C GLN A 112 -16.35 -12.99 -14.83
N GLN A 113 -17.64 -12.81 -15.05
CA GLN A 113 -18.38 -13.48 -16.11
C GLN A 113 -17.88 -13.09 -17.50
N SER A 114 -17.62 -11.79 -17.74
CA SER A 114 -17.07 -11.31 -19.01
C SER A 114 -15.68 -11.90 -19.28
N LEU A 115 -14.85 -12.00 -18.26
CA LEU A 115 -13.50 -12.56 -18.36
C LEU A 115 -13.55 -14.05 -18.74
N GLN A 116 -14.50 -14.82 -18.19
CA GLN A 116 -14.69 -16.23 -18.51
C GLN A 116 -15.12 -16.48 -19.97
N GLN A 117 -15.65 -15.48 -20.68
CA GLN A 117 -15.98 -15.58 -22.10
C GLN A 117 -14.78 -15.38 -23.02
N ILE A 118 -13.64 -14.92 -22.50
CA ILE A 118 -12.43 -14.69 -23.28
C ILE A 118 -11.64 -16.00 -23.33
N ALA A 119 -11.37 -16.48 -24.54
CA ALA A 119 -10.58 -17.69 -24.76
C ALA A 119 -9.10 -17.44 -24.41
N ARG A 120 -8.70 -17.75 -23.16
CA ARG A 120 -7.34 -17.54 -22.65
C ARG A 120 -6.26 -18.17 -23.53
N THR A 121 -6.56 -19.31 -24.19
CA THR A 121 -5.64 -20.04 -25.09
C THR A 121 -5.35 -19.30 -26.40
N GLU A 122 -6.17 -18.33 -26.77
CA GLU A 122 -5.96 -17.48 -27.96
C GLU A 122 -5.15 -16.21 -27.62
N LEU A 123 -4.85 -15.97 -26.35
CA LEU A 123 -4.08 -14.83 -25.89
C LEU A 123 -2.57 -15.06 -26.06
N SER A 124 -1.83 -13.99 -26.31
CA SER A 124 -0.37 -13.99 -26.20
C SER A 124 0.08 -14.33 -24.78
N ALA A 125 1.32 -14.77 -24.60
CA ALA A 125 1.87 -15.08 -23.28
C ALA A 125 1.76 -13.87 -22.31
N ALA A 126 1.99 -12.64 -22.78
CA ALA A 126 1.84 -11.43 -22.00
C ALA A 126 0.37 -11.16 -21.64
N ASP A 127 -0.56 -11.34 -22.58
CA ASP A 127 -1.98 -11.16 -22.31
C ASP A 127 -2.54 -12.25 -21.39
N GLN A 128 -1.99 -13.48 -21.43
CA GLN A 128 -2.36 -14.51 -20.46
C GLN A 128 -2.02 -14.09 -19.03
N ILE A 129 -0.87 -13.44 -18.81
CA ILE A 129 -0.51 -12.88 -17.50
C ILE A 129 -1.51 -11.77 -17.10
N ASN A 130 -1.86 -10.87 -18.02
CA ASN A 130 -2.85 -9.82 -17.76
C ASN A 130 -4.23 -10.41 -17.42
N TYR A 131 -4.66 -11.45 -18.14
CA TYR A 131 -5.88 -12.19 -17.84
C TYR A 131 -5.86 -12.82 -16.46
N ASP A 132 -4.77 -13.52 -16.12
CA ASP A 132 -4.62 -14.22 -14.84
C ASP A 132 -4.58 -13.24 -13.67
N CYS A 133 -3.94 -12.08 -13.82
CA CYS A 133 -3.96 -11.02 -12.80
C CYS A 133 -5.36 -10.44 -12.61
N LEU A 134 -6.08 -10.14 -13.71
CA LEU A 134 -7.45 -9.64 -13.60
C LEU A 134 -8.38 -10.68 -12.95
N ALA A 135 -8.21 -11.96 -13.30
CA ALA A 135 -8.96 -13.06 -12.68
C ALA A 135 -8.67 -13.17 -11.17
N TYR A 136 -7.40 -13.02 -10.80
CA TYR A 136 -6.98 -13.04 -9.40
C TYR A 136 -7.58 -11.88 -8.62
N ASP A 137 -7.43 -10.64 -9.10
CA ASP A 137 -7.88 -9.42 -8.43
C ASP A 137 -9.39 -9.44 -8.20
N VAL A 138 -10.16 -9.74 -9.26
CA VAL A 138 -11.62 -9.85 -9.18
C VAL A 138 -12.04 -10.98 -8.24
N GLY A 139 -11.35 -12.13 -8.30
CA GLY A 139 -11.61 -13.27 -7.42
C GLY A 139 -11.33 -12.96 -5.95
N ALA A 140 -10.22 -12.28 -5.65
CA ALA A 140 -9.86 -11.84 -4.30
C ALA A 140 -10.88 -10.83 -3.77
N ALA A 141 -11.24 -9.81 -4.56
CA ALA A 141 -12.23 -8.81 -4.19
C ALA A 141 -13.61 -9.44 -3.90
N LEU A 142 -14.06 -10.41 -4.70
CA LEU A 142 -15.31 -11.16 -4.46
C LEU A 142 -15.24 -11.98 -3.17
N LYS A 143 -14.11 -12.62 -2.87
CA LYS A 143 -13.93 -13.35 -1.60
C LYS A 143 -13.99 -12.40 -0.40
N MET A 144 -13.35 -11.23 -0.49
CA MET A 144 -13.39 -10.22 0.58
C MET A 144 -14.79 -9.59 0.73
N SER A 145 -15.57 -9.46 -0.34
CA SER A 145 -16.89 -8.82 -0.32
C SER A 145 -17.94 -9.53 0.52
N VAL A 146 -17.70 -10.78 0.95
CA VAL A 146 -18.60 -11.51 1.87
C VAL A 146 -18.52 -11.00 3.30
N PHE A 147 -17.45 -10.30 3.64
CA PHE A 147 -17.23 -9.70 4.95
C PHE A 147 -17.65 -8.24 4.97
N ASP A 148 -18.25 -7.80 6.06
CA ASP A 148 -18.84 -6.47 6.18
C ASP A 148 -17.87 -5.50 6.89
N ASP A 149 -16.74 -5.16 6.22
CA ASP A 149 -15.70 -4.27 6.71
C ASP A 149 -16.20 -2.82 6.93
N ARG A 150 -17.29 -2.40 6.25
CA ARG A 150 -17.92 -1.09 6.47
C ARG A 150 -18.37 -0.87 7.93
N LEU A 151 -18.51 -1.95 8.72
CA LEU A 151 -18.91 -1.87 10.13
C LEU A 151 -17.82 -1.29 11.05
N MET A 152 -16.58 -1.23 10.58
CA MET A 152 -15.42 -0.65 11.27
C MET A 152 -14.67 0.33 10.34
N PRO A 153 -15.31 1.43 9.88
CA PRO A 153 -14.84 2.27 8.77
C PRO A 153 -13.70 3.22 9.12
N VAL A 154 -13.30 3.30 10.36
CA VAL A 154 -12.23 4.17 10.86
C VAL A 154 -11.37 3.45 11.88
N ASN A 155 -10.07 3.75 11.88
CA ASN A 155 -9.13 3.40 12.93
C ASN A 155 -8.02 4.47 12.98
N GLN A 156 -7.02 4.32 13.86
CA GLN A 156 -5.95 5.31 13.98
C GLN A 156 -5.00 5.38 12.77
N MET A 157 -5.05 4.37 11.90
CA MET A 157 -4.23 4.31 10.68
C MET A 157 -5.00 4.82 9.46
N ASP A 158 -6.32 4.53 9.39
CA ASP A 158 -7.17 4.86 8.25
C ASP A 158 -8.40 5.65 8.69
N SER A 159 -8.54 6.83 8.13
CA SER A 159 -9.68 7.69 8.39
C SER A 159 -9.83 8.74 7.30
N ILE A 160 -10.96 8.75 6.60
CA ILE A 160 -11.25 9.78 5.57
C ILE A 160 -11.12 11.20 6.13
N PRO A 161 -11.59 11.53 7.35
CA PRO A 161 -11.35 12.86 7.93
C PRO A 161 -9.87 13.22 8.07
N VAL A 162 -9.02 12.29 8.47
CA VAL A 162 -7.57 12.53 8.60
C VAL A 162 -6.93 12.65 7.20
N GLU A 163 -7.31 11.81 6.25
CA GLU A 163 -6.81 11.86 4.88
C GLU A 163 -7.13 13.20 4.20
N LEU A 164 -8.33 13.74 4.42
CA LEU A 164 -8.68 15.06 3.91
C LEU A 164 -7.84 16.19 4.54
N ALA A 165 -7.36 16.02 5.77
CA ALA A 165 -6.42 16.97 6.38
C ALA A 165 -5.03 16.89 5.71
N HIS A 166 -4.57 15.69 5.34
CA HIS A 166 -3.36 15.51 4.54
C HIS A 166 -3.51 16.18 3.17
N PHE A 167 -4.63 15.99 2.49
CA PHE A 167 -4.90 16.65 1.22
C PHE A 167 -4.91 18.18 1.34
N ALA A 168 -5.54 18.70 2.39
CA ALA A 168 -5.60 20.13 2.66
C ALA A 168 -4.23 20.78 2.92
N SER A 169 -3.24 20.01 3.35
CA SER A 169 -1.89 20.52 3.62
C SER A 169 -1.18 21.07 2.36
N GLY A 170 -1.65 20.69 1.16
CA GLY A 170 -0.99 21.02 -0.11
C GLY A 170 0.33 20.28 -0.36
N GLN A 171 0.68 19.33 0.50
CA GLN A 171 1.91 18.52 0.38
C GLN A 171 1.61 17.05 -0.01
N SER A 172 0.33 16.74 -0.25
CA SER A 172 -0.15 15.43 -0.64
C SER A 172 -0.56 15.39 -2.12
N ALA A 173 -1.24 14.32 -2.55
CA ALA A 173 -1.58 14.08 -3.95
C ALA A 173 -2.70 15.00 -4.50
N GLN A 174 -3.56 15.56 -3.63
CA GLN A 174 -4.64 16.45 -4.06
C GLN A 174 -4.08 17.74 -4.68
N PRO A 175 -4.40 18.07 -5.95
CA PRO A 175 -3.97 19.33 -6.54
C PRO A 175 -4.60 20.55 -5.84
N LEU A 176 -3.77 21.56 -5.54
CA LEU A 176 -4.16 22.84 -4.96
C LEU A 176 -3.38 23.99 -5.60
N ASN A 177 -3.27 24.00 -6.94
CA ASN A 177 -2.47 24.95 -7.70
C ASN A 177 -3.29 26.03 -8.40
N THR A 178 -4.54 25.74 -8.72
CA THR A 178 -5.46 26.62 -9.49
C THR A 178 -6.75 26.87 -8.74
N VAL A 179 -7.47 27.91 -9.13
CA VAL A 179 -8.83 28.21 -8.62
C VAL A 179 -9.75 27.01 -8.79
N THR A 180 -9.66 26.33 -9.93
CA THR A 180 -10.42 25.11 -10.21
C THR A 180 -10.09 23.98 -9.24
N ASP A 181 -8.81 23.76 -8.89
CA ASP A 181 -8.41 22.74 -7.93
C ASP A 181 -9.02 23.00 -6.55
N TYR A 182 -9.05 24.27 -6.13
CA TYR A 182 -9.70 24.68 -4.87
C TYR A 182 -11.20 24.42 -4.88
N ASP A 183 -11.89 24.69 -5.99
CA ASP A 183 -13.31 24.39 -6.13
C ASP A 183 -13.57 22.86 -6.15
N ILE A 184 -12.69 22.08 -6.77
CA ILE A 184 -12.73 20.61 -6.78
C ILE A 184 -12.57 20.08 -5.35
N PHE A 185 -11.54 20.50 -4.64
CA PHE A 185 -11.29 20.03 -3.27
C PHE A 185 -12.41 20.47 -2.31
N LEU A 186 -12.97 21.67 -2.48
CA LEU A 186 -14.11 22.10 -1.68
C LEU A 186 -15.31 21.16 -1.86
N ARG A 187 -15.63 20.75 -3.11
CA ARG A 187 -16.73 19.78 -3.37
C ARG A 187 -16.45 18.41 -2.72
N ARG A 188 -15.18 18.00 -2.64
CA ARG A 188 -14.78 16.79 -1.91
C ARG A 188 -15.04 16.95 -0.41
N LEU A 189 -14.65 18.08 0.19
CA LEU A 189 -14.88 18.39 1.60
C LEU A 189 -16.38 18.45 1.94
N GLU A 190 -17.20 19.00 1.07
CA GLU A 190 -18.66 19.13 1.26
C GLU A 190 -19.40 17.78 1.32
N GLN A 191 -18.77 16.67 0.91
CA GLN A 191 -19.31 15.31 1.05
C GLN A 191 -19.02 14.69 2.41
N LEU A 192 -18.07 15.23 3.19
CA LEU A 192 -17.65 14.67 4.47
C LEU A 192 -18.79 14.51 5.49
N PRO A 193 -19.74 15.48 5.65
CA PRO A 193 -20.88 15.29 6.55
C PRO A 193 -21.70 14.04 6.22
N LYS A 194 -21.95 13.76 4.95
CA LYS A 194 -22.67 12.55 4.52
C LYS A 194 -21.88 11.29 4.78
N TRP A 195 -20.58 11.31 4.53
CA TRP A 195 -19.70 10.18 4.84
C TRP A 195 -19.69 9.86 6.34
N LEU A 196 -19.61 10.87 7.22
CA LEU A 196 -19.66 10.70 8.68
C LEU A 196 -21.02 10.17 9.17
N GLU A 197 -22.12 10.57 8.54
CA GLU A 197 -23.45 10.00 8.80
C GLU A 197 -23.47 8.50 8.48
N LEU A 198 -22.97 8.09 7.31
CA LEU A 198 -22.89 6.69 6.89
C LEU A 198 -21.95 5.89 7.81
N ALA A 199 -20.80 6.45 8.19
CA ALA A 199 -19.88 5.83 9.12
C ALA A 199 -20.53 5.58 10.48
N THR A 200 -21.21 6.57 11.03
CA THR A 200 -21.97 6.44 12.30
C THR A 200 -23.03 5.34 12.20
N ALA A 201 -23.81 5.33 11.13
CA ALA A 201 -24.85 4.30 10.91
C ALA A 201 -24.25 2.90 10.80
N SER A 202 -23.15 2.74 10.05
CA SER A 202 -22.44 1.47 9.92
C SER A 202 -21.87 0.99 11.25
N MET A 203 -21.25 1.88 12.02
CA MET A 203 -20.71 1.55 13.34
C MET A 203 -21.81 1.17 14.34
N HIS A 204 -22.97 1.83 14.31
CA HIS A 204 -24.14 1.40 15.10
C HIS A 204 -24.63 0.00 14.70
N GLU A 205 -24.64 -0.33 13.42
CA GLU A 205 -24.94 -1.68 12.95
C GLU A 205 -23.90 -2.69 13.45
N GLY A 206 -22.60 -2.31 13.39
CA GLY A 206 -21.50 -3.11 13.94
C GLY A 206 -21.68 -3.39 15.43
N MET A 207 -22.04 -2.38 16.23
CA MET A 207 -22.32 -2.55 17.66
C MET A 207 -23.44 -3.57 17.91
N LYS A 208 -24.51 -3.55 17.10
CA LYS A 208 -25.61 -4.53 17.21
C LYS A 208 -25.18 -5.95 16.83
N LYS A 209 -24.23 -6.09 15.90
CA LYS A 209 -23.72 -7.38 15.43
C LYS A 209 -22.51 -7.89 16.23
N GLY A 210 -21.99 -7.12 17.19
CA GLY A 210 -20.78 -7.45 17.93
C GLY A 210 -19.50 -7.32 17.09
N ILE A 211 -19.56 -6.62 15.96
CA ILE A 211 -18.42 -6.32 15.07
C ILE A 211 -17.96 -4.91 15.37
N VAL A 212 -17.03 -4.79 16.30
CA VAL A 212 -16.52 -3.51 16.80
C VAL A 212 -15.00 -3.53 16.94
N LEU A 213 -14.38 -2.36 16.88
CA LEU A 213 -12.94 -2.21 17.08
C LEU A 213 -12.50 -2.61 18.49
N PRO A 214 -11.24 -3.05 18.66
CA PRO A 214 -10.60 -3.13 19.96
C PRO A 214 -10.57 -1.77 20.64
N LYS A 215 -10.81 -1.76 21.95
CA LYS A 215 -10.81 -0.52 22.77
C LYS A 215 -9.51 0.29 22.64
N ALA A 216 -8.37 -0.40 22.55
CA ALA A 216 -7.07 0.25 22.38
C ALA A 216 -7.04 1.12 21.12
N LEU A 217 -7.53 0.59 19.97
CA LEU A 217 -7.55 1.35 18.70
C LEU A 217 -8.51 2.53 18.75
N VAL A 218 -9.67 2.37 19.43
CA VAL A 218 -10.59 3.49 19.63
C VAL A 218 -9.90 4.60 20.44
N VAL A 219 -9.21 4.27 21.52
CA VAL A 219 -8.46 5.24 22.35
C VAL A 219 -7.38 5.92 21.52
N SER A 220 -6.64 5.18 20.71
CA SER A 220 -5.53 5.72 19.88
C SER A 220 -6.01 6.66 18.78
N MET A 221 -7.23 6.49 18.24
CA MET A 221 -7.75 7.42 17.21
C MET A 221 -8.41 8.68 17.78
N LEU A 222 -8.86 8.69 19.05
CA LEU A 222 -9.57 9.84 19.63
C LEU A 222 -8.82 11.18 19.55
N PRO A 223 -7.48 11.26 19.74
CA PRO A 223 -6.75 12.52 19.60
C PRO A 223 -6.87 13.14 18.21
N GLN A 224 -6.93 12.33 17.15
CA GLN A 224 -7.09 12.82 15.77
C GLN A 224 -8.46 13.48 15.57
N PHE A 225 -9.50 12.86 16.10
CA PHE A 225 -10.85 13.44 16.04
C PHE A 225 -11.02 14.65 16.97
N ASP A 226 -10.34 14.67 18.13
CA ASP A 226 -10.27 15.84 19.00
C ASP A 226 -9.71 17.07 18.25
N GLU A 227 -8.60 16.89 17.54
CA GLU A 227 -7.97 17.95 16.77
C GLU A 227 -8.93 18.49 15.71
N LEU A 228 -9.57 17.61 14.93
CA LEU A 228 -10.51 17.99 13.88
C LEU A 228 -11.80 18.61 14.43
N ALA A 229 -12.35 18.12 15.55
CA ALA A 229 -13.63 18.59 16.10
C ALA A 229 -13.51 19.86 16.93
N LYS A 230 -12.34 20.12 17.55
CA LYS A 230 -12.13 21.24 18.50
C LYS A 230 -11.37 22.42 17.91
N ALA A 231 -10.73 22.24 16.74
CA ALA A 231 -10.00 23.32 16.08
C ALA A 231 -10.91 24.52 15.81
N SER A 232 -10.44 25.72 16.11
CA SER A 232 -11.13 26.93 15.68
C SER A 232 -11.06 27.06 14.14
N LEU A 233 -12.05 27.66 13.52
CA LEU A 233 -12.17 27.78 12.06
C LEU A 233 -10.83 28.12 11.37
N LYS A 234 -10.15 29.17 11.85
CA LYS A 234 -8.88 29.63 11.25
C LYS A 234 -7.68 28.70 11.50
N ARG A 235 -7.78 27.78 12.46
CA ARG A 235 -6.76 26.79 12.78
C ARG A 235 -7.12 25.39 12.28
N HIS A 236 -8.32 25.22 11.74
CA HIS A 236 -8.80 23.94 11.27
C HIS A 236 -7.91 23.43 10.11
N PRO A 237 -7.50 22.17 10.09
CA PRO A 237 -6.65 21.62 9.03
C PRO A 237 -7.24 21.86 7.62
N TYR A 238 -8.55 21.70 7.44
CA TYR A 238 -9.21 21.94 6.14
C TYR A 238 -9.23 23.42 5.70
N TYR A 239 -8.84 24.34 6.58
CA TYR A 239 -8.68 25.74 6.26
C TYR A 239 -7.29 26.07 5.70
N GLU A 240 -6.35 25.12 5.73
CA GLU A 240 -4.95 25.34 5.29
C GLU A 240 -4.83 25.91 3.88
N PRO A 241 -5.56 25.41 2.85
CA PRO A 241 -5.51 25.98 1.50
C PRO A 241 -5.81 27.48 1.46
N ILE A 242 -6.65 27.97 2.36
CA ILE A 242 -7.08 29.37 2.42
C ILE A 242 -6.06 30.28 3.12
N ARG A 243 -5.14 29.71 3.88
CA ARG A 243 -4.04 30.49 4.51
C ARG A 243 -2.97 30.87 3.51
N HIS A 244 -2.74 30.02 2.51
CA HIS A 244 -1.61 30.13 1.59
C HIS A 244 -2.05 29.93 0.13
N PHE A 245 -2.71 30.93 -0.44
CA PHE A 245 -3.05 30.88 -1.85
C PHE A 245 -1.80 30.92 -2.74
N PRO A 246 -1.75 30.13 -3.81
CA PRO A 246 -0.72 30.24 -4.84
C PRO A 246 -0.64 31.66 -5.44
N ALA A 247 0.52 32.01 -5.96
CA ALA A 247 0.68 33.24 -6.72
C ALA A 247 -0.24 33.24 -7.94
N GLY A 248 -0.80 34.41 -8.29
CA GLY A 248 -1.67 34.56 -9.46
C GLY A 248 -3.18 34.47 -9.20
N PHE A 249 -3.64 34.08 -8.00
CA PHE A 249 -5.05 34.16 -7.66
C PHE A 249 -5.50 35.61 -7.55
N SER A 250 -6.63 35.96 -8.20
CA SER A 250 -7.20 37.30 -8.10
C SER A 250 -7.73 37.59 -6.69
N ALA A 251 -7.83 38.86 -6.30
CA ALA A 251 -8.42 39.22 -5.02
C ALA A 251 -9.88 38.74 -4.89
N ALA A 252 -10.65 38.76 -6.00
CA ALA A 252 -12.01 38.27 -6.05
C ALA A 252 -12.09 36.76 -5.81
N ASP A 253 -11.22 35.96 -6.45
CA ASP A 253 -11.16 34.51 -6.24
C ASP A 253 -10.78 34.18 -4.80
N LYS A 254 -9.74 34.83 -4.25
CA LYS A 254 -9.35 34.64 -2.85
C LYS A 254 -10.49 34.94 -1.89
N GLN A 255 -11.23 36.04 -2.11
CA GLN A 255 -12.39 36.38 -1.28
C GLN A 255 -13.52 35.35 -1.42
N ARG A 256 -13.86 34.95 -2.62
CA ARG A 256 -14.91 33.95 -2.92
C ARG A 256 -14.57 32.59 -2.27
N LEU A 257 -13.39 32.08 -2.52
CA LEU A 257 -12.93 30.80 -1.96
C LEU A 257 -12.87 30.86 -0.44
N THR A 258 -12.33 31.92 0.14
CA THR A 258 -12.29 32.10 1.59
C THR A 258 -13.70 32.01 2.19
N GLN A 259 -14.67 32.71 1.63
CA GLN A 259 -16.05 32.66 2.11
C GLN A 259 -16.69 31.27 1.92
N ALA A 260 -16.40 30.59 0.81
CA ALA A 260 -16.95 29.27 0.53
C ALA A 260 -16.40 28.21 1.51
N TYR A 261 -15.08 28.16 1.71
CA TYR A 261 -14.47 27.25 2.69
C TYR A 261 -14.90 27.55 4.11
N GLN A 262 -14.99 28.83 4.50
CA GLN A 262 -15.49 29.22 5.82
C GLN A 262 -16.91 28.71 6.06
N ARG A 263 -17.81 28.86 5.08
CA ARG A 263 -19.18 28.36 5.19
C ARG A 263 -19.22 26.83 5.30
N ALA A 264 -18.54 26.12 4.41
CA ALA A 264 -18.52 24.66 4.41
C ALA A 264 -17.98 24.11 5.75
N ILE A 265 -16.83 24.62 6.20
CA ILE A 265 -16.21 24.17 7.44
C ILE A 265 -17.07 24.53 8.66
N ALA A 266 -17.50 25.79 8.79
CA ALA A 266 -18.17 26.23 10.00
C ALA A 266 -19.62 25.72 10.12
N GLN A 267 -20.36 25.63 9.00
CA GLN A 267 -21.79 25.34 9.02
C GLN A 267 -22.15 23.87 8.79
N GLN A 268 -21.24 23.10 8.17
CA GLN A 268 -21.52 21.71 7.80
C GLN A 268 -20.51 20.74 8.45
N ILE A 269 -19.21 20.95 8.20
CA ILE A 269 -18.18 19.99 8.55
C ILE A 269 -17.91 19.94 10.06
N LEU A 270 -17.66 21.07 10.70
CA LEU A 270 -17.41 21.14 12.14
C LEU A 270 -18.56 20.58 12.99
N PRO A 271 -19.84 20.88 12.72
CA PRO A 271 -20.95 20.25 13.44
C PRO A 271 -20.95 18.73 13.30
N SER A 272 -20.72 18.20 12.08
CA SER A 272 -20.68 16.74 11.82
C SER A 272 -19.49 16.05 12.50
N LEU A 273 -18.30 16.66 12.49
CA LEU A 273 -17.12 16.15 13.20
C LEU A 273 -17.36 16.12 14.72
N LYS A 274 -17.97 17.16 15.30
CA LYS A 274 -18.32 17.19 16.73
C LYS A 274 -19.32 16.11 17.12
N GLN A 275 -20.30 15.87 16.26
CA GLN A 275 -21.28 14.81 16.46
C GLN A 275 -20.60 13.44 16.41
N PHE A 276 -19.72 13.21 15.44
CA PHE A 276 -18.98 11.96 15.28
C PHE A 276 -18.02 11.72 16.47
N ASP A 277 -17.25 12.73 16.89
CA ASP A 277 -16.38 12.62 18.09
C ASP A 277 -17.21 12.31 19.36
N THR A 278 -18.37 12.94 19.49
CA THR A 278 -19.29 12.66 20.61
C THR A 278 -19.80 11.21 20.58
N PHE A 279 -20.18 10.71 19.40
CA PHE A 279 -20.57 9.31 19.20
C PHE A 279 -19.42 8.36 19.56
N LEU A 280 -18.21 8.61 19.05
CA LEU A 280 -17.05 7.79 19.36
C LEU A 280 -16.79 7.66 20.87
N ARG A 281 -16.91 8.76 21.60
CA ARG A 281 -16.62 8.79 23.04
C ARG A 281 -17.74 8.24 23.91
N LYS A 282 -18.99 8.58 23.58
CA LYS A 282 -20.12 8.29 24.47
C LYS A 282 -20.83 6.97 24.17
N GLU A 283 -20.75 6.50 22.94
CA GLU A 283 -21.47 5.32 22.50
C GLU A 283 -20.52 4.20 22.05
N TYR A 284 -19.59 4.50 21.13
CA TYR A 284 -18.76 3.47 20.52
C TYR A 284 -17.64 2.96 21.45
N LEU A 285 -16.92 3.87 22.15
CA LEU A 285 -15.85 3.48 23.08
C LEU A 285 -16.35 2.55 24.21
N PRO A 286 -17.52 2.81 24.84
CA PRO A 286 -18.08 1.85 25.79
C PRO A 286 -18.44 0.50 25.21
N ALA A 287 -18.82 0.43 23.94
CA ALA A 287 -19.17 -0.79 23.21
C ALA A 287 -17.96 -1.51 22.59
N ALA A 288 -16.79 -0.84 22.54
CA ALA A 288 -15.57 -1.40 21.96
C ALA A 288 -15.11 -2.64 22.73
N ARG A 289 -14.60 -3.64 21.98
CA ARG A 289 -14.18 -4.93 22.55
C ARG A 289 -12.84 -4.84 23.29
N ASN A 290 -12.68 -5.65 24.33
CA ASN A 290 -11.41 -5.78 25.04
C ASN A 290 -10.43 -6.77 24.37
N SER A 291 -10.96 -7.67 23.54
CA SER A 291 -10.15 -8.64 22.81
C SER A 291 -9.33 -7.98 21.71
N THR A 292 -8.17 -8.56 21.40
CA THR A 292 -7.18 -7.98 20.47
C THR A 292 -7.45 -8.44 19.02
N GLY A 293 -7.46 -9.73 18.80
CA GLY A 293 -7.45 -10.34 17.46
C GLY A 293 -8.82 -10.37 16.77
N TRP A 294 -8.78 -10.65 15.48
CA TRP A 294 -9.97 -10.76 14.63
C TRP A 294 -10.76 -12.05 14.91
N SER A 295 -10.09 -13.14 15.33
CA SER A 295 -10.76 -14.38 15.76
C SER A 295 -11.80 -14.19 16.87
N ALA A 296 -11.72 -13.09 17.61
CA ALA A 296 -12.72 -12.75 18.62
C ALA A 296 -14.02 -12.13 18.05
N LEU A 297 -14.06 -11.79 16.77
CA LEU A 297 -15.25 -11.28 16.09
C LEU A 297 -16.15 -12.43 15.63
N PRO A 298 -17.48 -12.21 15.52
CA PRO A 298 -18.36 -13.16 14.86
C PRO A 298 -17.87 -13.45 13.42
N GLY A 299 -17.56 -14.72 13.13
CA GLY A 299 -16.96 -15.12 11.84
C GLY A 299 -15.52 -14.65 11.61
N GLY A 300 -14.86 -14.16 12.65
CA GLY A 300 -13.57 -13.51 12.56
C GLY A 300 -12.42 -14.41 12.13
N ASP A 301 -12.47 -15.71 12.43
CA ASP A 301 -11.45 -16.68 11.94
C ASP A 301 -11.45 -16.75 10.41
N ALA A 302 -12.62 -16.92 9.79
CA ALA A 302 -12.74 -16.95 8.34
C ALA A 302 -12.33 -15.60 7.71
N TRP A 303 -12.66 -14.51 8.39
CA TRP A 303 -12.29 -13.18 7.92
C TRP A 303 -10.76 -12.95 7.99
N TYR A 304 -10.13 -13.35 9.08
CA TYR A 304 -8.67 -13.25 9.18
C TYR A 304 -7.96 -14.15 8.17
N HIS A 305 -8.43 -15.37 7.93
CA HIS A 305 -7.90 -16.22 6.86
C HIS A 305 -8.01 -15.57 5.48
N ALA A 306 -9.11 -14.87 5.21
CA ALA A 306 -9.27 -14.12 3.97
C ALA A 306 -8.25 -12.97 3.87
N TRP A 307 -8.02 -12.22 4.97
CA TRP A 307 -6.97 -11.19 5.03
C TRP A 307 -5.58 -11.77 4.78
N VAL A 308 -5.26 -12.91 5.42
CA VAL A 308 -3.95 -13.58 5.21
C VAL A 308 -3.76 -13.96 3.74
N ALA A 309 -4.79 -14.55 3.12
CA ALA A 309 -4.72 -14.93 1.71
C ALA A 309 -4.59 -13.71 0.77
N ASP A 310 -5.29 -12.62 1.07
CA ASP A 310 -5.22 -11.36 0.33
C ASP A 310 -3.84 -10.72 0.44
N GLN A 311 -3.35 -10.55 1.67
CA GLN A 311 -2.11 -9.83 1.95
C GLN A 311 -0.83 -10.61 1.61
N THR A 312 -0.89 -11.94 1.61
CA THR A 312 0.26 -12.78 1.23
C THR A 312 0.16 -13.35 -0.19
N THR A 313 -1.02 -13.32 -0.79
CA THR A 313 -1.35 -13.94 -2.10
C THR A 313 -0.93 -15.41 -2.18
N THR A 314 -0.96 -16.11 -1.04
CA THR A 314 -0.65 -17.53 -0.90
C THR A 314 -1.82 -18.30 -0.30
N SER A 315 -1.73 -19.63 -0.27
CA SER A 315 -2.65 -20.52 0.44
C SER A 315 -2.15 -20.91 1.85
N LEU A 316 -1.13 -20.24 2.36
CA LEU A 316 -0.60 -20.51 3.69
C LEU A 316 -1.64 -20.18 4.77
N THR A 317 -1.76 -21.06 5.76
CA THR A 317 -2.61 -20.79 6.92
C THR A 317 -1.90 -19.89 7.93
N PRO A 318 -2.63 -19.20 8.82
CA PRO A 318 -2.04 -18.44 9.92
C PRO A 318 -1.06 -19.27 10.76
N GLU A 319 -1.36 -20.54 11.01
CA GLU A 319 -0.50 -21.46 11.78
C GLU A 319 0.82 -21.73 11.07
N GLN A 320 0.77 -21.98 9.76
CA GLN A 320 1.97 -22.20 8.94
C GLN A 320 2.85 -20.95 8.92
N ILE A 321 2.23 -19.77 8.79
CA ILE A 321 2.96 -18.49 8.80
C ILE A 321 3.59 -18.23 10.17
N HIS A 322 2.86 -18.53 11.26
CA HIS A 322 3.40 -18.41 12.62
C HIS A 322 4.67 -19.27 12.80
N GLU A 323 4.62 -20.53 12.38
CA GLU A 323 5.77 -21.44 12.44
C GLU A 323 6.95 -20.98 11.56
N ILE A 324 6.66 -20.41 10.38
CA ILE A 324 7.70 -19.78 9.54
C ILE A 324 8.33 -18.63 10.31
N GLY A 325 7.52 -17.79 10.95
CA GLY A 325 8.00 -16.66 11.76
C GLY A 325 8.93 -17.10 12.88
N LEU A 326 8.54 -18.10 13.67
CA LEU A 326 9.36 -18.64 14.76
C LEU A 326 10.70 -19.22 14.26
N LYS A 327 10.70 -19.93 13.11
CA LYS A 327 11.92 -20.46 12.49
C LYS A 327 12.85 -19.34 12.02
N GLU A 328 12.31 -18.30 11.42
CA GLU A 328 13.10 -17.15 10.96
C GLU A 328 13.70 -16.36 12.13
N VAL A 329 12.92 -16.14 13.21
CA VAL A 329 13.43 -15.52 14.44
C VAL A 329 14.62 -16.34 15.00
N ALA A 330 14.47 -17.65 15.12
CA ALA A 330 15.55 -18.52 15.62
C ALA A 330 16.78 -18.50 14.68
N ARG A 331 16.58 -18.48 13.36
CA ARG A 331 17.66 -18.37 12.38
C ARG A 331 18.44 -17.06 12.56
N ILE A 332 17.75 -15.93 12.70
CA ILE A 332 18.41 -14.63 12.85
C ILE A 332 19.11 -14.51 14.20
N GLN A 333 18.55 -15.08 15.28
CA GLN A 333 19.22 -15.16 16.57
C GLN A 333 20.54 -15.94 16.48
N SER A 334 20.58 -17.00 15.65
CA SER A 334 21.83 -17.73 15.38
C SER A 334 22.86 -16.86 14.62
N GLU A 335 22.39 -15.98 13.72
CA GLU A 335 23.27 -14.99 13.08
C GLU A 335 23.79 -13.95 14.10
N TYR A 336 22.94 -13.48 15.01
CA TYR A 336 23.36 -12.58 16.09
C TYR A 336 24.45 -13.20 16.98
N ALA A 337 24.34 -14.51 17.27
CA ALA A 337 25.37 -15.21 18.02
C ALA A 337 26.75 -15.19 17.31
N ARG A 338 26.75 -15.31 15.97
CA ARG A 338 27.98 -15.24 15.16
C ARG A 338 28.53 -13.83 15.02
N LEU A 339 27.62 -12.85 14.95
CA LEU A 339 27.96 -11.45 14.71
C LEU A 339 28.43 -10.71 15.98
N GLY A 340 27.87 -11.06 17.14
CA GLY A 340 28.15 -10.38 18.40
C GLY A 340 29.66 -10.20 18.69
N PRO A 341 30.48 -11.25 18.63
CA PRO A 341 31.92 -11.11 18.84
C PRO A 341 32.61 -10.13 17.88
N LEU A 342 32.19 -10.05 16.63
CA LEU A 342 32.73 -9.12 15.64
C LEU A 342 32.38 -7.65 15.97
N LEU A 343 31.28 -7.43 16.70
CA LEU A 343 30.86 -6.12 17.19
C LEU A 343 31.47 -5.76 18.56
N GLY A 344 32.18 -6.71 19.21
CA GLY A 344 32.70 -6.56 20.56
C GLY A 344 31.67 -6.86 21.66
N TYR A 345 30.62 -7.65 21.33
CA TYR A 345 29.59 -8.09 22.25
C TYR A 345 29.78 -9.58 22.62
N SER A 346 29.70 -9.87 23.94
CA SER A 346 29.87 -11.22 24.48
C SER A 346 28.70 -11.74 25.30
N GLY A 347 27.55 -11.02 25.24
CA GLY A 347 26.32 -11.41 25.91
C GLY A 347 25.48 -12.42 25.12
N LYS A 348 24.26 -12.68 25.60
CA LYS A 348 23.29 -13.55 24.89
C LYS A 348 22.82 -12.91 23.60
N PRO A 349 22.62 -13.69 22.53
CA PRO A 349 22.19 -13.16 21.22
C PRO A 349 20.92 -12.31 21.29
N GLU A 350 19.96 -12.68 22.13
CA GLU A 350 18.68 -11.98 22.30
C GLU A 350 18.85 -10.56 22.86
N ALA A 351 19.93 -10.31 23.62
CA ALA A 351 20.22 -9.01 24.19
C ALA A 351 21.11 -8.13 23.29
N LEU A 352 21.55 -8.63 22.13
CA LEU A 352 22.36 -7.86 21.18
C LEU A 352 21.64 -6.58 20.69
N PRO A 353 20.34 -6.59 20.33
CA PRO A 353 19.65 -5.38 19.89
C PRO A 353 19.67 -4.27 20.95
N ALA A 354 19.32 -4.59 22.18
CA ALA A 354 19.33 -3.61 23.30
C ALA A 354 20.75 -3.11 23.64
N TRP A 355 21.79 -3.89 23.38
CA TRP A 355 23.17 -3.44 23.52
C TRP A 355 23.58 -2.53 22.38
N MET A 356 23.21 -2.86 21.13
CA MET A 356 23.54 -2.07 19.93
C MET A 356 22.91 -0.66 19.99
N GLU A 357 21.68 -0.55 20.48
CA GLU A 357 21.01 0.75 20.61
C GLU A 357 21.79 1.76 21.48
N LYS A 358 22.56 1.26 22.44
CA LYS A 358 23.39 2.06 23.36
C LYS A 358 24.75 2.47 22.78
N GLN A 359 25.07 2.01 21.56
CA GLN A 359 26.39 2.25 20.96
C GLN A 359 26.44 3.60 20.21
N THR A 360 26.78 4.68 20.91
CA THR A 360 26.87 6.03 20.35
C THR A 360 27.87 6.18 19.20
N ARG A 361 28.85 5.27 19.09
CA ARG A 361 29.80 5.25 17.96
C ARG A 361 29.14 5.08 16.59
N TYR A 362 27.92 4.54 16.56
CA TYR A 362 27.13 4.40 15.33
C TYR A 362 26.15 5.56 15.09
N LYS A 363 26.19 6.61 15.89
CA LYS A 363 25.34 7.82 15.79
C LYS A 363 26.24 9.06 15.60
N PRO A 364 26.96 9.19 14.47
CA PRO A 364 28.00 10.21 14.29
C PRO A 364 27.48 11.57 13.83
N PHE A 365 26.23 11.67 13.36
CA PHE A 365 25.72 12.82 12.67
C PHE A 365 25.40 14.00 13.61
N LYS A 366 25.62 15.21 13.13
CA LYS A 366 25.32 16.46 13.84
C LYS A 366 24.27 17.30 13.11
N THR A 367 24.11 17.08 11.81
CA THR A 367 23.23 17.85 10.94
C THR A 367 22.42 16.93 10.02
N GLU A 368 21.23 17.39 9.64
CA GLU A 368 20.39 16.73 8.62
C GLU A 368 21.16 16.53 7.31
N LYS A 369 21.93 17.52 6.91
CA LYS A 369 22.76 17.44 5.69
C LYS A 369 23.73 16.27 5.72
N GLU A 370 24.38 16.01 6.86
CA GLU A 370 25.32 14.88 6.99
C GLU A 370 24.61 13.52 6.80
N VAL A 371 23.38 13.36 7.30
CA VAL A 371 22.59 12.15 7.09
C VAL A 371 22.24 11.98 5.61
N LEU A 372 21.77 13.04 4.95
CA LEU A 372 21.43 13.01 3.53
C LEU A 372 22.66 12.75 2.64
N ASP A 373 23.81 13.33 2.97
CA ASP A 373 25.05 13.10 2.23
C ASP A 373 25.54 11.65 2.39
N ALA A 374 25.34 11.04 3.57
CA ALA A 374 25.63 9.63 3.78
C ALA A 374 24.74 8.72 2.91
N TYR A 375 23.44 9.00 2.78
CA TYR A 375 22.58 8.29 1.85
C TYR A 375 22.97 8.46 0.39
N ARG A 376 23.37 9.67 -0.05
CA ARG A 376 23.88 9.91 -1.41
C ARG A 376 25.17 9.15 -1.69
N ALA A 377 26.03 8.99 -0.68
CA ALA A 377 27.22 8.16 -0.78
C ALA A 377 26.88 6.67 -0.94
N ILE A 378 25.88 6.18 -0.21
CA ILE A 378 25.35 4.82 -0.36
C ILE A 378 24.75 4.63 -1.76
N ASP A 379 23.93 5.55 -2.25
CA ASP A 379 23.38 5.53 -3.61
C ASP A 379 24.49 5.42 -4.66
N THR A 380 25.54 6.23 -4.52
CA THR A 380 26.71 6.19 -5.42
C THR A 380 27.41 4.82 -5.41
N GLN A 381 27.52 4.19 -4.25
CA GLN A 381 28.10 2.85 -4.10
C GLN A 381 27.23 1.77 -4.73
N VAL A 382 25.92 1.81 -4.46
CA VAL A 382 24.94 0.85 -4.97
C VAL A 382 24.84 0.95 -6.50
N ARG A 383 24.71 2.15 -7.08
CA ARG A 383 24.62 2.37 -8.54
C ARG A 383 25.74 1.70 -9.33
N LYS A 384 26.94 1.67 -8.79
CA LYS A 384 28.08 0.99 -9.44
C LYS A 384 27.88 -0.51 -9.58
N LYS A 385 27.07 -1.10 -8.69
CA LYS A 385 26.83 -2.54 -8.61
C LYS A 385 25.56 -3.00 -9.35
N LEU A 386 24.61 -2.11 -9.56
CA LEU A 386 23.35 -2.47 -10.19
C LEU A 386 23.52 -3.14 -11.58
N PRO A 387 24.41 -2.70 -12.49
CA PRO A 387 24.57 -3.35 -13.80
C PRO A 387 25.09 -4.80 -13.72
N GLU A 388 25.70 -5.20 -12.61
CA GLU A 388 26.11 -6.59 -12.38
C GLU A 388 24.90 -7.48 -12.06
N LEU A 389 23.84 -6.90 -11.47
CA LEU A 389 22.68 -7.60 -10.96
C LEU A 389 21.40 -7.44 -11.82
N PHE A 390 21.34 -6.45 -12.70
CA PHE A 390 20.16 -6.12 -13.51
C PHE A 390 20.54 -5.80 -14.95
N GLY A 391 19.75 -6.30 -15.88
CA GLY A 391 19.89 -6.00 -17.32
C GLY A 391 19.14 -4.75 -17.73
N ARG A 392 18.03 -4.45 -17.06
CA ARG A 392 17.21 -3.26 -17.27
C ARG A 392 17.29 -2.34 -16.07
N MET A 393 17.50 -1.06 -16.33
CA MET A 393 17.53 -0.01 -15.30
C MET A 393 16.33 0.92 -15.46
N PRO A 394 15.67 1.39 -14.38
CA PRO A 394 14.63 2.39 -14.49
C PRO A 394 15.22 3.71 -15.02
N LYS A 395 14.45 4.43 -15.83
CA LYS A 395 14.84 5.73 -16.40
C LYS A 395 14.60 6.88 -15.42
N ALA A 396 13.57 6.76 -14.58
CA ALA A 396 13.24 7.78 -13.60
C ALA A 396 14.40 7.97 -12.61
N ALA A 397 14.72 9.21 -12.30
CA ALA A 397 15.72 9.53 -11.29
C ALA A 397 15.18 9.27 -9.89
N LEU A 398 16.08 8.87 -8.97
CA LEU A 398 15.84 8.85 -7.53
C LEU A 398 16.38 10.13 -6.91
N ASP A 399 15.56 10.83 -6.16
CA ASP A 399 15.98 11.92 -5.29
C ASP A 399 15.92 11.47 -3.81
N ILE A 400 16.76 12.07 -2.96
CA ILE A 400 16.83 11.76 -1.52
C ILE A 400 16.59 13.07 -0.78
N ARG A 401 15.47 13.14 -0.05
CA ARG A 401 15.01 14.34 0.63
C ARG A 401 14.72 14.08 2.10
N PRO A 402 14.85 15.10 2.95
CA PRO A 402 14.33 15.00 4.30
C PRO A 402 12.80 15.05 4.27
N GLU A 403 12.15 14.29 5.14
CA GLU A 403 10.72 14.43 5.37
C GLU A 403 10.37 15.86 5.77
N PRO A 404 9.29 16.47 5.22
CA PRO A 404 8.85 17.80 5.61
C PRO A 404 8.63 17.92 7.13
N GLU A 405 8.99 19.06 7.71
CA GLU A 405 8.96 19.26 9.16
C GLU A 405 7.56 19.04 9.76
N ILE A 406 6.52 19.38 9.01
CA ILE A 406 5.12 19.25 9.47
C ILE A 406 4.70 17.80 9.69
N SER A 407 5.18 16.87 8.88
CA SER A 407 4.88 15.44 8.93
C SER A 407 5.93 14.61 9.67
N ARG A 408 7.12 15.16 9.88
CA ARG A 408 8.31 14.46 10.39
C ARG A 408 8.10 13.71 11.71
N LYS A 409 7.21 14.20 12.58
CA LYS A 409 6.93 13.57 13.88
C LYS A 409 6.04 12.33 13.79
N THR A 410 5.30 12.19 12.69
CA THR A 410 4.32 11.12 12.48
C THR A 410 4.65 10.24 11.29
N ALA A 411 5.48 10.72 10.38
CA ALA A 411 5.98 9.96 9.25
C ALA A 411 7.11 9.02 9.67
N SER A 412 7.38 8.11 8.76
CA SER A 412 8.56 7.27 8.77
C SER A 412 9.30 7.38 7.44
N ASP A 413 10.55 6.89 7.39
CA ASP A 413 11.26 6.79 6.13
C ASP A 413 10.41 6.03 5.12
N HIS A 414 10.26 6.54 3.89
CA HIS A 414 9.39 5.96 2.89
C HIS A 414 9.79 6.38 1.48
N TYR A 415 9.24 5.69 0.50
CA TYR A 415 9.43 6.01 -0.90
C TYR A 415 8.15 6.53 -1.55
N SER A 416 8.27 7.60 -2.34
CA SER A 416 7.21 8.10 -3.23
C SER A 416 7.59 7.83 -4.69
N PRO A 417 6.72 7.16 -5.47
CA PRO A 417 7.00 6.86 -6.88
C PRO A 417 7.14 8.13 -7.74
N PRO A 418 7.84 8.04 -8.88
CA PRO A 418 7.88 9.14 -9.84
C PRO A 418 6.49 9.40 -10.42
N ALA A 419 6.27 10.60 -10.93
CA ALA A 419 5.04 10.87 -11.68
C ALA A 419 5.02 10.06 -12.99
N ILE A 420 3.85 9.55 -13.38
CA ILE A 420 3.69 8.74 -14.60
C ILE A 420 4.07 9.56 -15.85
N ASP A 421 3.82 10.87 -15.83
CA ASP A 421 4.16 11.79 -16.91
C ASP A 421 5.64 12.25 -16.91
N GLY A 422 6.46 11.73 -15.97
CA GLY A 422 7.87 12.08 -15.83
C GLY A 422 8.15 13.47 -15.23
N SER A 423 7.13 14.22 -14.81
CA SER A 423 7.29 15.59 -14.27
C SER A 423 7.96 15.65 -12.89
N ARG A 424 8.01 14.52 -12.16
CA ARG A 424 8.57 14.41 -10.82
C ARG A 424 9.39 13.13 -10.70
N PRO A 425 10.61 13.17 -10.10
CA PRO A 425 11.39 11.97 -9.81
C PRO A 425 10.74 11.11 -8.72
N GLY A 426 11.19 9.87 -8.57
CA GLY A 426 10.95 9.11 -7.36
C GLY A 426 11.71 9.73 -6.19
N VAL A 427 11.14 9.70 -4.99
CA VAL A 427 11.73 10.33 -3.82
C VAL A 427 11.81 9.36 -2.66
N PHE A 428 13.02 9.14 -2.17
CA PHE A 428 13.23 8.54 -0.85
C PHE A 428 13.20 9.65 0.20
N TRP A 429 12.23 9.60 1.09
CA TRP A 429 12.02 10.54 2.19
C TRP A 429 12.68 10.02 3.46
N ALA A 430 13.70 10.71 3.96
CA ALA A 430 14.40 10.37 5.19
C ALA A 430 13.79 11.16 6.37
N VAL A 431 13.31 10.46 7.39
CA VAL A 431 12.74 11.06 8.60
C VAL A 431 13.87 11.33 9.60
N ILE A 432 14.30 12.57 9.70
CA ILE A 432 15.43 12.98 10.54
C ILE A 432 14.91 13.91 11.64
N ASN A 433 14.38 13.34 12.74
CA ASN A 433 13.90 14.11 13.88
C ASN A 433 15.04 14.76 14.66
N ASN A 434 16.09 14.00 14.93
CA ASN A 434 17.33 14.48 15.55
C ASN A 434 18.52 13.77 14.88
N PRO A 435 19.37 14.47 14.12
CA PRO A 435 20.53 13.85 13.50
C PRO A 435 21.44 13.09 14.45
N ALA A 436 21.59 13.56 15.70
CA ALA A 436 22.44 12.92 16.70
C ALA A 436 21.95 11.52 17.15
N ASP A 437 20.69 11.21 16.91
CA ASP A 437 20.11 9.89 17.23
C ASP A 437 20.10 8.94 16.02
N TYR A 438 20.41 9.46 14.82
CA TYR A 438 20.36 8.71 13.57
C TYR A 438 21.53 7.71 13.46
N ALA A 439 21.20 6.40 13.42
CA ALA A 439 22.22 5.35 13.43
C ALA A 439 22.66 4.96 12.02
N THR A 440 23.96 4.80 11.82
CA THR A 440 24.54 4.35 10.53
C THR A 440 24.27 2.89 10.23
N THR A 441 23.97 2.07 11.23
CA THR A 441 23.84 0.61 11.10
C THR A 441 22.71 0.20 10.14
N GLY A 442 21.57 0.87 10.16
CA GLY A 442 20.42 0.57 9.29
C GLY A 442 20.46 1.24 7.91
N MET A 443 21.32 2.25 7.69
CA MET A 443 21.22 3.11 6.52
C MET A 443 21.35 2.37 5.17
N LYS A 444 22.30 1.44 5.05
CA LYS A 444 22.47 0.67 3.81
C LYS A 444 21.25 -0.20 3.53
N THR A 445 20.73 -0.87 4.53
CA THR A 445 19.55 -1.74 4.41
C THR A 445 18.31 -0.93 4.02
N LEU A 446 18.05 0.16 4.73
CA LEU A 446 16.94 1.05 4.44
C LEU A 446 17.03 1.65 3.02
N PHE A 447 18.23 2.05 2.60
CA PHE A 447 18.43 2.52 1.23
C PHE A 447 18.17 1.42 0.18
N LEU A 448 18.57 0.18 0.44
CA LEU A 448 18.27 -0.95 -0.45
C LEU A 448 16.77 -1.23 -0.52
N HIS A 449 16.02 -0.97 0.56
CA HIS A 449 14.57 -1.13 0.64
C HIS A 449 13.82 0.00 -0.10
N GLU A 450 14.04 1.25 0.31
CA GLU A 450 13.29 2.41 -0.20
C GLU A 450 13.81 2.90 -1.56
N GLY A 451 15.12 2.82 -1.76
CA GLY A 451 15.81 3.27 -2.97
C GLY A 451 16.04 2.15 -3.97
N GLN A 452 17.31 1.85 -4.21
CA GLN A 452 17.76 0.91 -5.23
C GLN A 452 18.50 -0.28 -4.59
N PRO A 453 18.14 -1.52 -4.99
CA PRO A 453 17.18 -1.93 -6.01
C PRO A 453 15.76 -2.22 -5.49
N GLY A 454 15.34 -1.67 -4.35
CA GLY A 454 14.04 -1.89 -3.73
C GLY A 454 12.88 -1.14 -4.40
N HIS A 455 12.13 -0.37 -3.61
CA HIS A 455 10.90 0.30 -4.04
C HIS A 455 11.09 1.20 -5.25
N HIS A 456 12.10 2.08 -5.26
CA HIS A 456 12.33 2.94 -6.42
C HIS A 456 12.55 2.13 -7.69
N PHE A 457 13.43 1.14 -7.64
CA PHE A 457 13.77 0.32 -8.81
C PHE A 457 12.55 -0.43 -9.34
N HIS A 458 11.78 -1.05 -8.46
CA HIS A 458 10.57 -1.79 -8.82
C HIS A 458 9.48 -0.87 -9.38
N LEU A 459 9.07 0.15 -8.61
CA LEU A 459 7.91 0.99 -8.97
C LEU A 459 8.19 1.91 -10.16
N ALA A 460 9.43 2.40 -10.31
CA ALA A 460 9.81 3.15 -11.50
C ALA A 460 9.84 2.25 -12.75
N THR A 461 10.35 1.01 -12.63
CA THR A 461 10.28 0.03 -13.73
C THR A 461 8.84 -0.31 -14.09
N LEU A 462 7.98 -0.54 -13.10
CA LEU A 462 6.55 -0.85 -13.29
C LEU A 462 5.85 0.21 -14.16
N GLN A 463 6.11 1.49 -13.91
CA GLN A 463 5.51 2.58 -14.68
C GLN A 463 5.94 2.60 -16.16
N GLU A 464 7.14 2.09 -16.46
CA GLU A 464 7.70 2.04 -17.81
C GLU A 464 7.22 0.82 -18.63
N LEU A 465 6.54 -0.16 -18.01
CA LEU A 465 6.05 -1.35 -18.71
C LEU A 465 4.84 -1.01 -19.58
N ASP A 466 4.74 -1.69 -20.71
CA ASP A 466 3.56 -1.66 -21.59
C ASP A 466 2.54 -2.72 -21.12
N ILE A 467 1.84 -2.42 -20.04
CA ILE A 467 0.83 -3.27 -19.42
C ILE A 467 -0.45 -2.46 -19.12
N PRO A 468 -1.60 -3.12 -18.96
CA PRO A 468 -2.88 -2.45 -18.65
C PRO A 468 -2.78 -1.56 -17.41
N LYS A 469 -3.54 -0.45 -17.39
CA LYS A 469 -3.50 0.55 -16.32
C LYS A 469 -3.77 -0.03 -14.95
N PHE A 470 -4.73 -0.96 -14.81
CA PHE A 470 -5.03 -1.57 -13.51
C PHE A 470 -3.80 -2.25 -12.90
N ARG A 471 -2.89 -2.82 -13.72
CA ARG A 471 -1.64 -3.44 -13.29
C ARG A 471 -0.60 -2.43 -12.81
N LYS A 472 -0.65 -1.18 -13.29
CA LYS A 472 0.29 -0.10 -12.90
C LYS A 472 -0.07 0.55 -11.59
N VAL A 473 -1.33 0.52 -11.19
CA VAL A 473 -1.84 1.11 -9.95
C VAL A 473 -2.07 0.07 -8.86
N ASP A 474 -1.96 -1.21 -9.20
CA ASP A 474 -2.09 -2.30 -8.26
C ASP A 474 -0.83 -2.45 -7.41
N SER A 475 -1.01 -2.43 -6.09
CA SER A 475 0.03 -2.73 -5.13
C SER A 475 -0.25 -4.08 -4.46
N ASN A 476 0.26 -5.17 -5.02
CA ASN A 476 0.26 -6.44 -4.31
C ASN A 476 1.28 -6.37 -3.16
N ASN A 477 0.78 -6.33 -1.91
CA ASN A 477 1.60 -6.16 -0.72
C ASN A 477 2.75 -7.18 -0.65
N ALA A 478 2.44 -8.46 -0.86
CA ALA A 478 3.45 -9.52 -0.77
C ALA A 478 4.53 -9.42 -1.86
N TYR A 479 4.18 -8.96 -3.06
CA TYR A 479 5.17 -8.74 -4.11
C TYR A 479 5.97 -7.47 -3.86
N THR A 480 5.31 -6.35 -3.60
CA THR A 480 5.95 -5.02 -3.49
C THR A 480 6.89 -4.96 -2.29
N GLU A 481 6.40 -5.35 -1.12
CA GLU A 481 7.20 -5.39 0.11
C GLU A 481 8.16 -6.57 0.14
N GLY A 482 7.72 -7.70 -0.41
CA GLY A 482 8.57 -8.89 -0.54
C GLY A 482 9.77 -8.65 -1.45
N TRP A 483 9.60 -7.90 -2.55
CA TRP A 483 10.70 -7.48 -3.40
C TRP A 483 11.65 -6.52 -2.66
N ALA A 484 11.13 -5.50 -1.99
CA ALA A 484 11.96 -4.55 -1.25
C ALA A 484 12.77 -5.24 -0.13
N LEU A 485 12.14 -6.16 0.60
CA LEU A 485 12.84 -6.96 1.62
C LEU A 485 13.84 -7.96 0.99
N TYR A 486 13.55 -8.51 -0.19
CA TYR A 486 14.52 -9.32 -0.94
C TYR A 486 15.70 -8.45 -1.41
N ALA A 487 15.44 -7.23 -1.87
CA ALA A 487 16.47 -6.29 -2.30
C ALA A 487 17.48 -5.96 -1.20
N GLU A 488 17.05 -5.92 0.07
CA GLU A 488 17.96 -5.80 1.21
C GLU A 488 19.01 -6.91 1.23
N THR A 489 18.63 -8.15 0.90
CA THR A 489 19.56 -9.29 0.88
C THR A 489 20.66 -9.16 -0.18
N LEU A 490 20.41 -8.39 -1.24
CA LEU A 490 21.38 -8.15 -2.32
C LEU A 490 22.60 -7.32 -1.87
N GLY A 491 22.52 -6.71 -0.69
CA GLY A 491 23.70 -6.10 -0.06
C GLY A 491 24.87 -7.08 0.06
N LYS A 492 24.61 -8.38 0.23
CA LYS A 492 25.62 -9.43 0.20
C LYS A 492 26.22 -9.62 -1.20
N ASP A 493 25.36 -9.72 -2.22
CA ASP A 493 25.80 -9.88 -3.61
C ASP A 493 26.60 -8.65 -4.12
N MET A 494 26.34 -7.48 -3.55
CA MET A 494 27.05 -6.22 -3.85
C MET A 494 28.34 -6.04 -3.01
N GLY A 495 28.61 -6.90 -2.03
CA GLY A 495 29.73 -6.73 -1.09
C GLY A 495 29.56 -5.57 -0.10
N LEU A 496 28.33 -5.11 0.14
CA LEU A 496 28.06 -3.98 1.05
C LEU A 496 28.28 -4.32 2.52
N TRP A 497 28.25 -5.60 2.87
CA TRP A 497 28.48 -6.11 4.22
C TRP A 497 29.93 -6.54 4.47
N ASP A 498 30.78 -6.55 3.44
CA ASP A 498 32.16 -7.02 3.55
C ASP A 498 32.95 -6.12 4.51
N ASN A 499 33.52 -6.72 5.56
CA ASN A 499 34.23 -6.01 6.62
C ASN A 499 33.43 -4.93 7.37
N ASP A 500 32.08 -4.97 7.29
CA ASP A 500 31.18 -4.03 7.97
C ASP A 500 30.12 -4.79 8.81
N PRO A 501 30.52 -5.38 9.94
CA PRO A 501 29.61 -6.13 10.79
C PRO A 501 28.47 -5.26 11.37
N ALA A 502 28.65 -3.94 11.46
CA ALA A 502 27.63 -3.05 11.97
C ALA A 502 26.49 -2.84 10.97
N SER A 503 26.79 -2.64 9.69
CA SER A 503 25.76 -2.59 8.64
C SER A 503 25.08 -3.95 8.42
N TYR A 504 25.83 -5.07 8.56
CA TYR A 504 25.23 -6.40 8.51
C TYR A 504 24.27 -6.64 9.69
N TYR A 505 24.62 -6.13 10.89
CA TYR A 505 23.68 -6.12 12.01
C TYR A 505 22.40 -5.34 11.67
N GLY A 506 22.51 -4.17 11.04
CA GLY A 506 21.35 -3.39 10.61
C GLY A 506 20.41 -4.19 9.68
N HIS A 507 20.99 -4.90 8.70
CA HIS A 507 20.23 -5.81 7.83
C HIS A 507 19.51 -6.91 8.63
N LEU A 508 20.21 -7.59 9.53
CA LEU A 508 19.61 -8.63 10.37
C LEU A 508 18.54 -8.09 11.32
N SER A 509 18.69 -6.86 11.81
CA SER A 509 17.71 -6.19 12.67
C SER A 509 16.41 -5.91 11.92
N ASP A 510 16.50 -5.41 10.68
CA ASP A 510 15.35 -5.18 9.82
C ASP A 510 14.68 -6.50 9.41
N GLU A 511 15.47 -7.52 9.11
CA GLU A 511 14.96 -8.87 8.83
C GLU A 511 14.26 -9.48 10.06
N MET A 512 14.79 -9.26 11.26
CA MET A 512 14.20 -9.70 12.53
C MET A 512 12.83 -9.04 12.76
N LEU A 513 12.71 -7.74 12.51
CA LEU A 513 11.42 -7.06 12.59
C LEU A 513 10.37 -7.74 11.68
N ARG A 514 10.73 -8.06 10.43
CA ARG A 514 9.80 -8.70 9.49
C ARG A 514 9.53 -10.16 9.87
N ALA A 515 10.45 -10.86 10.50
CA ALA A 515 10.20 -12.20 11.06
C ALA A 515 9.25 -12.15 12.27
N THR A 516 9.45 -11.19 13.19
CA THR A 516 8.57 -11.03 14.36
C THR A 516 7.14 -10.63 13.97
N ARG A 517 6.96 -9.89 12.86
CA ARG A 517 5.62 -9.57 12.31
C ARG A 517 4.81 -10.82 12.02
N LEU A 518 5.43 -11.86 11.46
CA LEU A 518 4.75 -13.15 11.20
C LEU A 518 4.22 -13.78 12.49
N VAL A 519 4.99 -13.68 13.58
CA VAL A 519 4.63 -14.28 14.87
C VAL A 519 3.55 -13.49 15.58
N VAL A 520 3.69 -12.16 15.67
CA VAL A 520 2.76 -11.34 16.47
C VAL A 520 1.42 -11.12 15.77
N ASP A 521 1.39 -10.94 14.45
CA ASP A 521 0.14 -10.76 13.70
C ASP A 521 -0.72 -12.03 13.82
N THR A 522 -0.17 -13.19 13.48
CA THR A 522 -0.86 -14.48 13.62
C THR A 522 -1.13 -14.84 15.08
N GLY A 523 -0.23 -14.48 16.00
CA GLY A 523 -0.41 -14.64 17.44
C GLY A 523 -1.65 -13.93 17.95
N MET A 524 -1.85 -12.68 17.58
CA MET A 524 -3.00 -11.89 17.98
C MET A 524 -4.29 -12.33 17.27
N HIS A 525 -4.23 -12.47 15.94
CA HIS A 525 -5.44 -12.63 15.14
C HIS A 525 -5.95 -14.07 15.04
N ALA A 526 -5.09 -15.07 15.21
CA ALA A 526 -5.48 -16.49 15.15
C ALA A 526 -5.27 -17.25 16.46
N LYS A 527 -4.29 -16.85 17.31
CA LYS A 527 -3.94 -17.60 18.52
C LYS A 527 -4.38 -16.91 19.82
N GLY A 528 -5.15 -15.83 19.73
CA GLY A 528 -5.74 -15.16 20.88
C GLY A 528 -4.73 -14.42 21.78
N TRP A 529 -3.58 -14.04 21.28
CA TRP A 529 -2.63 -13.22 22.05
C TRP A 529 -3.26 -11.87 22.40
N THR A 530 -2.99 -11.41 23.62
CA THR A 530 -3.35 -10.06 24.01
C THR A 530 -2.39 -9.05 23.41
N ARG A 531 -2.83 -7.80 23.34
CA ARG A 531 -1.98 -6.66 22.95
C ARG A 531 -0.67 -6.62 23.77
N GLU A 532 -0.76 -6.84 25.06
CA GLU A 532 0.37 -6.81 25.99
C GLU A 532 1.34 -7.97 25.75
N GLN A 533 0.85 -9.13 25.32
CA GLN A 533 1.72 -10.26 24.91
C GLN A 533 2.50 -9.90 23.64
N GLY A 534 1.83 -9.29 22.65
CA GLY A 534 2.49 -8.79 21.45
C GLY A 534 3.56 -7.74 21.76
N ILE A 535 3.24 -6.74 22.60
CA ILE A 535 4.17 -5.71 23.04
C ILE A 535 5.41 -6.33 23.68
N ARG A 536 5.23 -7.23 24.65
CA ARG A 536 6.36 -7.92 25.30
C ARG A 536 7.21 -8.70 24.30
N TYR A 537 6.56 -9.41 23.36
CA TYR A 537 7.30 -10.17 22.36
C TYR A 537 8.23 -9.29 21.51
N LEU A 538 7.75 -8.09 21.11
CA LEU A 538 8.59 -7.13 20.39
C LEU A 538 9.72 -6.56 21.26
N GLN A 539 9.44 -6.24 22.53
CA GLN A 539 10.45 -5.77 23.47
C GLN A 539 11.56 -6.81 23.67
N ASP A 540 11.18 -8.07 23.90
CA ASP A 540 12.11 -9.17 24.16
C ASP A 540 12.94 -9.54 22.92
N THR A 541 12.35 -9.45 21.73
CA THR A 541 12.98 -9.91 20.49
C THR A 541 13.75 -8.80 19.76
N LEU A 542 13.25 -7.57 19.78
CA LEU A 542 13.81 -6.44 19.03
C LEU A 542 14.53 -5.41 19.92
N GLY A 543 14.37 -5.50 21.24
CA GLY A 543 14.90 -4.50 22.17
C GLY A 543 14.16 -3.15 22.13
N TYR A 544 12.97 -3.10 21.54
CA TYR A 544 12.20 -1.87 21.38
C TYR A 544 11.68 -1.33 22.72
N SER A 545 11.52 0.00 22.80
CA SER A 545 10.82 0.62 23.92
C SER A 545 9.34 0.20 23.95
N GLU A 546 8.69 0.35 25.10
CA GLU A 546 7.26 0.07 25.23
C GLU A 546 6.42 0.89 24.25
N ALA A 547 6.72 2.19 24.10
CA ALA A 547 5.99 3.08 23.21
C ALA A 547 6.07 2.64 21.75
N VAL A 548 7.27 2.27 21.26
CA VAL A 548 7.49 1.76 19.90
C VAL A 548 6.78 0.42 19.68
N SER A 549 6.91 -0.48 20.66
CA SER A 549 6.24 -1.79 20.58
C SER A 549 4.72 -1.64 20.55
N GLN A 550 4.17 -0.69 21.33
CA GLN A 550 2.74 -0.37 21.34
C GLN A 550 2.28 0.13 19.97
N GLN A 551 2.99 1.08 19.35
CA GLN A 551 2.65 1.59 18.02
C GLN A 551 2.63 0.47 16.97
N CYS A 552 3.66 -0.39 16.97
CA CYS A 552 3.74 -1.52 16.06
C CYS A 552 2.56 -2.48 16.24
N ILE A 553 2.27 -2.88 17.48
CA ILE A 553 1.19 -3.83 17.78
C ILE A 553 -0.17 -3.23 17.42
N GLU A 554 -0.44 -1.96 17.75
CA GLU A 554 -1.70 -1.30 17.40
C GLU A 554 -1.87 -1.12 15.88
N ARG A 555 -0.77 -0.93 15.13
CA ARG A 555 -0.80 -1.01 13.67
C ARG A 555 -1.23 -2.39 13.17
N TYR A 556 -0.65 -3.47 13.69
CA TYR A 556 -1.01 -4.82 13.27
C TYR A 556 -2.44 -5.18 13.66
N MET A 557 -2.94 -4.67 14.79
CA MET A 557 -4.34 -4.80 15.16
C MET A 557 -5.29 -4.09 14.19
N ALA A 558 -4.89 -2.92 13.66
CA ALA A 558 -5.67 -2.13 12.71
C ALA A 558 -5.65 -2.72 11.30
N TRP A 559 -4.52 -3.30 10.87
CA TRP A 559 -4.28 -3.85 9.55
C TRP A 559 -3.93 -5.35 9.61
N PRO A 560 -4.92 -6.23 9.80
CA PRO A 560 -4.69 -7.66 9.94
C PRO A 560 -4.05 -8.24 8.68
N GLY A 561 -3.01 -9.03 8.84
CA GLY A 561 -2.32 -9.71 7.76
C GLY A 561 -1.35 -8.86 6.93
N GLN A 562 -1.47 -7.51 6.94
CA GLN A 562 -0.60 -6.64 6.15
C GLN A 562 0.90 -6.86 6.48
N ALA A 563 1.19 -6.99 7.75
CA ALA A 563 2.55 -7.22 8.23
C ALA A 563 3.19 -8.52 7.72
N LEU A 564 2.39 -9.48 7.24
CA LEU A 564 2.84 -10.80 6.78
C LEU A 564 3.46 -10.75 5.37
N GLY A 565 2.96 -9.88 4.50
CA GLY A 565 3.36 -9.81 3.10
C GLY A 565 4.86 -9.64 2.91
N TYR A 566 5.51 -8.80 3.72
CA TYR A 566 6.95 -8.51 3.67
C TYR A 566 7.80 -9.78 3.65
N LYS A 567 7.73 -10.55 4.72
CA LYS A 567 8.60 -11.72 4.90
C LYS A 567 8.18 -12.88 4.02
N ILE A 568 6.88 -13.12 3.87
CA ILE A 568 6.36 -14.19 3.00
C ILE A 568 6.76 -13.94 1.54
N GLY A 569 6.62 -12.71 1.06
CA GLY A 569 7.04 -12.34 -0.29
C GLY A 569 8.54 -12.52 -0.52
N SER A 570 9.36 -12.00 0.39
CA SER A 570 10.82 -12.15 0.31
C SER A 570 11.27 -13.60 0.34
N LEU A 571 10.69 -14.43 1.22
CA LEU A 571 10.98 -15.86 1.29
C LEU A 571 10.62 -16.60 0.00
N LYS A 572 9.50 -16.24 -0.65
CA LYS A 572 9.11 -16.83 -1.95
C LYS A 572 10.11 -16.44 -3.06
N ILE A 573 10.53 -15.19 -3.15
CA ILE A 573 11.53 -14.77 -4.14
C ILE A 573 12.87 -15.47 -3.89
N GLN A 574 13.30 -15.60 -2.64
CA GLN A 574 14.52 -16.33 -2.28
C GLN A 574 14.40 -17.84 -2.59
N GLU A 575 13.23 -18.43 -2.37
CA GLU A 575 12.96 -19.84 -2.73
C GLU A 575 13.12 -20.04 -4.24
N LEU A 576 12.51 -19.18 -5.05
CA LEU A 576 12.61 -19.21 -6.51
C LEU A 576 14.05 -19.01 -6.98
N ARG A 577 14.81 -18.11 -6.34
CA ARG A 577 16.24 -17.94 -6.62
C ARG A 577 17.03 -19.22 -6.32
N ARG A 578 16.85 -19.82 -5.15
CA ARG A 578 17.53 -21.08 -4.79
C ARG A 578 17.19 -22.18 -5.77
N LYS A 579 15.93 -22.30 -6.18
CA LYS A 579 15.48 -23.28 -7.17
C LYS A 579 16.14 -23.03 -8.53
N ALA A 580 16.17 -21.80 -9.01
CA ALA A 580 16.83 -21.44 -10.27
C ALA A 580 18.34 -21.77 -10.23
N VAL A 581 19.03 -21.43 -9.15
CA VAL A 581 20.46 -21.78 -8.95
C VAL A 581 20.65 -23.30 -9.01
N SER A 582 19.82 -24.05 -8.30
CA SER A 582 19.93 -25.52 -8.22
C SER A 582 19.65 -26.20 -9.57
N GLU A 583 18.70 -25.68 -10.34
CA GLU A 583 18.26 -26.31 -11.58
C GLU A 583 19.05 -25.90 -12.82
N LEU A 584 19.61 -24.70 -12.85
CA LEU A 584 20.39 -24.15 -13.97
C LEU A 584 21.90 -24.30 -13.78
N GLY A 585 22.37 -24.53 -12.55
CA GLY A 585 23.79 -24.73 -12.26
C GLY A 585 24.65 -23.58 -12.80
N SER A 586 25.65 -23.91 -13.63
CA SER A 586 26.56 -22.92 -14.25
C SER A 586 25.90 -21.98 -15.25
N SER A 587 24.71 -22.32 -15.77
CA SER A 587 23.93 -21.46 -16.68
C SER A 587 23.06 -20.43 -15.94
N PHE A 588 23.03 -20.44 -14.59
CA PHE A 588 22.28 -19.46 -13.82
C PHE A 588 22.90 -18.07 -13.94
N SER A 589 22.07 -17.09 -14.28
CA SER A 589 22.41 -15.68 -14.27
C SER A 589 21.49 -14.93 -13.30
N LEU A 590 22.07 -14.33 -12.23
CA LEU A 590 21.32 -13.53 -11.27
C LEU A 590 20.69 -12.32 -11.94
N ARG A 591 21.37 -11.71 -12.91
CA ARG A 591 20.87 -10.61 -13.71
C ARG A 591 19.62 -11.01 -14.51
N ALA A 592 19.66 -12.14 -15.23
CA ALA A 592 18.52 -12.63 -15.99
C ALA A 592 17.34 -13.06 -15.09
N PHE A 593 17.64 -13.58 -13.88
CA PHE A 593 16.65 -13.91 -12.88
C PHE A 593 15.88 -12.66 -12.39
N HIS A 594 16.59 -11.58 -12.07
CA HIS A 594 15.96 -10.34 -11.63
C HIS A 594 15.16 -9.68 -12.76
N ASP A 595 15.71 -9.66 -13.98
CA ASP A 595 14.99 -9.13 -15.15
C ASP A 595 13.70 -9.93 -15.38
N ALA A 596 13.75 -11.27 -15.23
CA ALA A 596 12.56 -12.11 -15.36
C ALA A 596 11.53 -11.85 -14.26
N ILE A 597 11.91 -11.60 -13.01
CA ILE A 597 10.96 -11.24 -11.94
C ILE A 597 10.25 -9.94 -12.29
N LEU A 598 10.98 -8.90 -12.69
CA LEU A 598 10.45 -7.54 -12.84
C LEU A 598 9.76 -7.26 -14.19
N SER A 599 9.94 -8.13 -15.21
CA SER A 599 9.53 -7.85 -16.59
C SER A 599 8.03 -7.67 -16.80
N ASP A 600 7.20 -8.28 -15.97
CA ASP A 600 5.74 -8.27 -16.12
C ASP A 600 5.02 -7.49 -14.99
N GLY A 601 5.77 -6.65 -14.26
CA GLY A 601 5.24 -5.85 -13.18
C GLY A 601 4.86 -6.66 -11.94
N THR A 602 4.04 -6.07 -11.08
CA THR A 602 3.58 -6.68 -9.83
C THR A 602 2.66 -7.88 -10.11
N LEU A 603 2.94 -9.02 -9.46
CA LEU A 603 2.19 -10.27 -9.60
C LEU A 603 1.79 -10.83 -8.23
N PRO A 604 0.60 -11.45 -8.10
CA PRO A 604 0.36 -12.37 -6.99
C PRO A 604 1.46 -13.43 -6.92
N LEU A 605 1.91 -13.82 -5.72
CA LEU A 605 3.05 -14.75 -5.56
C LEU A 605 2.81 -16.10 -6.25
N SER A 606 1.56 -16.56 -6.33
CA SER A 606 1.22 -17.79 -7.05
C SER A 606 1.46 -17.67 -8.56
N LEU A 607 1.17 -16.51 -9.13
CA LEU A 607 1.43 -16.24 -10.55
C LEU A 607 2.92 -15.99 -10.81
N LEU A 608 3.60 -15.32 -9.89
CA LEU A 608 5.06 -15.16 -9.92
C LEU A 608 5.75 -16.52 -9.92
N GLU A 609 5.34 -17.43 -9.03
CA GLU A 609 5.89 -18.78 -8.97
C GLU A 609 5.70 -19.53 -10.30
N ALA A 610 4.47 -19.56 -10.83
CA ALA A 610 4.18 -20.22 -12.11
C ALA A 610 5.04 -19.66 -13.25
N LYS A 611 5.15 -18.33 -13.34
CA LYS A 611 6.01 -17.64 -14.31
C LYS A 611 7.48 -18.05 -14.17
N MET A 612 8.02 -18.02 -12.95
CA MET A 612 9.45 -18.28 -12.73
C MET A 612 9.81 -19.76 -12.91
N LEU A 613 8.89 -20.68 -12.60
CA LEU A 613 9.07 -22.10 -12.90
C LEU A 613 9.12 -22.35 -14.42
N LYS A 614 8.25 -21.68 -15.17
CA LYS A 614 8.31 -21.73 -16.63
C LYS A 614 9.61 -21.12 -17.16
N TRP A 615 10.03 -19.97 -16.67
CA TRP A 615 11.30 -19.33 -17.05
C TRP A 615 12.49 -20.25 -16.83
N ILE A 616 12.56 -20.96 -15.70
CA ILE A 616 13.63 -21.95 -15.43
C ILE A 616 13.61 -23.06 -16.48
N GLN A 617 12.45 -23.57 -16.86
CA GLN A 617 12.33 -24.61 -17.89
C GLN A 617 12.79 -24.11 -19.25
N ASP A 618 12.38 -22.89 -19.64
CA ASP A 618 12.76 -22.26 -20.90
C ASP A 618 14.29 -22.05 -20.98
N GLN A 619 14.92 -21.63 -19.86
CA GLN A 619 16.40 -21.49 -19.78
C GLN A 619 17.12 -22.82 -19.93
N LYS A 620 16.62 -23.92 -19.37
CA LYS A 620 17.19 -25.26 -19.57
C LYS A 620 17.17 -25.68 -21.03
N GLN A 621 16.08 -25.42 -21.74
CA GLN A 621 15.95 -25.78 -23.17
C GLN A 621 16.87 -24.96 -24.08
N GLN A 622 17.18 -23.71 -23.71
CA GLN A 622 18.09 -22.84 -24.46
C GLN A 622 19.57 -23.24 -24.29
N HIS A 623 19.92 -23.95 -23.22
CA HIS A 623 21.29 -24.33 -22.90
C HIS A 623 21.55 -25.84 -23.00
N SER A 624 20.52 -26.63 -23.40
CA SER A 624 20.61 -28.04 -23.80
C SER A 624 20.94 -28.20 -25.28
#